data_11b2190e946bcc607a00fb0fea9f2842
#
_entry.id   11b2190e946bcc607a00fb0fea9f2842
#
_cell.length_a   1.000
_cell.length_b   1.000
_cell.length_c   1.000
_cell.angle_alpha   90.00
_cell.angle_beta   90.00
_cell.angle_gamma   90.00
#
_symmetry.space_group_name_H-M   'P 1'
#
loop_
_entity.id
_entity.type
_entity.pdbx_description
1 polymer ?
#
loop_
_entity_poly.entity_id
_entity_poly.type
_entity_poly.pdbx_seq_one_letter_code
_entity_poly.pdbx_strand_id
1 'polypeptide(L)'
;AWGGATYDVAMRFLKEDPWVRLDLLREAMPNQNIQMLLRGRNTVGYSPYANDVCNAFVQEAAKSGVDVFRIFDALNDVTQMRPAIDAVLETNTTVAEVAMAYSGDMCSPQEKLYTLDYYLKLAEEIVNTGAHVLAIKDMAGLLRPESASKLVMALRKEFDLPIHVHTHDTAGGQLATYFAAALSGADIIDGASAPLAGTTSQPSLSAIIAAFSNSSRDTGIDLQSVSDMEPYWEAVRQLYRPFEKGIPGPTGRVYHHEIPGGQLSNLRAQATALGLEDRFEVIEDTYAAVNEMLGRPTKVTPSSKVVGDLALHLVGAGVDPADFEADPTKYDIPDSVIAFLRGELGTPPGGWPPLRDKVLEGRTPGDVSVKPIPEEEKAHLASADSSERRASLNRLLFPKQFEEFNEFRRTYGNTEALTDTVFLYGLEEGNEYIVHYFPDGSNDRADLKTITLRLDAIGEPDEKGLRNVVFNVNGQI
;
A
#
# COMPACT_ATOMS: atom_id res chain seq x y z
N ALA A 1 -6.35 0.89 8.71
CA ALA A 1 -5.54 -0.19 8.13
C ALA A 1 -4.10 -0.16 8.66
N TRP A 2 -3.44 -1.31 8.64
CA TRP A 2 -2.05 -1.47 9.04
C TRP A 2 -1.32 -2.36 8.03
N GLY A 3 0.03 -2.24 7.98
CA GLY A 3 0.87 -2.97 7.03
C GLY A 3 1.03 -2.26 5.68
N GLY A 4 1.83 -2.82 4.77
CA GLY A 4 2.12 -2.22 3.47
C GLY A 4 2.66 -0.79 3.59
N ALA A 5 2.06 0.13 2.83
CA ALA A 5 2.46 1.54 2.84
C ALA A 5 2.20 2.26 4.18
N THR A 6 1.19 1.84 4.95
CA THR A 6 0.84 2.48 6.22
C THR A 6 1.97 2.39 7.26
N TYR A 7 2.74 1.30 7.23
CA TYR A 7 3.90 1.11 8.12
C TYR A 7 4.97 2.19 7.89
N ASP A 8 5.32 2.44 6.63
CA ASP A 8 6.29 3.47 6.24
C ASP A 8 5.75 4.89 6.50
N VAL A 9 4.47 5.14 6.16
CA VAL A 9 3.80 6.43 6.37
C VAL A 9 3.78 6.83 7.85
N ALA A 10 3.54 5.89 8.77
CA ALA A 10 3.54 6.15 10.20
C ALA A 10 4.88 6.77 10.66
N MET A 11 6.00 6.13 10.35
CA MET A 11 7.33 6.63 10.73
C MET A 11 7.73 7.90 9.97
N ARG A 12 7.53 7.90 8.65
CA ARG A 12 8.07 8.94 7.76
C ARG A 12 7.35 10.26 7.90
N PHE A 13 6.02 10.23 7.91
CA PHE A 13 5.18 11.43 7.83
C PHE A 13 4.47 11.76 9.13
N LEU A 14 3.94 10.75 9.82
CA LEU A 14 3.17 10.95 11.05
C LEU A 14 4.04 10.97 12.30
N LYS A 15 5.29 10.53 12.19
CA LYS A 15 6.23 10.41 13.32
C LYS A 15 5.70 9.53 14.44
N GLU A 16 4.95 8.49 14.06
CA GLU A 16 4.37 7.47 14.94
C GLU A 16 5.12 6.15 14.83
N ASP A 17 5.16 5.40 15.94
CA ASP A 17 5.64 4.02 15.91
C ASP A 17 4.55 3.12 15.27
N PRO A 18 4.84 2.42 14.15
CA PRO A 18 3.86 1.58 13.48
C PRO A 18 3.35 0.43 14.35
N TRP A 19 4.16 -0.08 15.28
CA TRP A 19 3.77 -1.17 16.18
C TRP A 19 2.81 -0.68 17.27
N VAL A 20 3.08 0.48 17.85
CA VAL A 20 2.16 1.12 18.82
C VAL A 20 0.82 1.40 18.16
N ARG A 21 0.82 1.87 16.90
CA ARG A 21 -0.43 2.05 16.13
C ARG A 21 -1.21 0.74 16.00
N LEU A 22 -0.55 -0.40 15.74
CA LEU A 22 -1.22 -1.70 15.65
C LEU A 22 -1.82 -2.12 16.98
N ASP A 23 -1.05 -1.97 18.07
CA ASP A 23 -1.52 -2.31 19.42
C ASP A 23 -2.77 -1.48 19.78
N LEU A 24 -2.78 -0.17 19.48
CA LEU A 24 -3.93 0.72 19.68
C LEU A 24 -5.14 0.34 18.81
N LEU A 25 -4.91 -0.05 17.55
CA LEU A 25 -5.98 -0.55 16.68
C LEU A 25 -6.60 -1.83 17.24
N ARG A 26 -5.79 -2.76 17.74
CA ARG A 26 -6.29 -4.00 18.36
C ARG A 26 -7.06 -3.71 19.67
N GLU A 27 -6.57 -2.78 20.50
CA GLU A 27 -7.27 -2.36 21.72
C GLU A 27 -8.63 -1.74 21.39
N ALA A 28 -8.68 -0.87 20.37
CA ALA A 28 -9.92 -0.20 19.97
C ALA A 28 -10.93 -1.14 19.28
N MET A 29 -10.45 -2.18 18.62
CA MET A 29 -11.27 -3.10 17.82
C MET A 29 -11.03 -4.57 18.22
N PRO A 30 -11.34 -4.97 19.47
CA PRO A 30 -10.97 -6.31 19.97
C PRO A 30 -11.71 -7.45 19.24
N ASN A 31 -12.89 -7.19 18.68
CA ASN A 31 -13.74 -8.19 18.04
C ASN A 31 -13.74 -8.13 16.51
N GLN A 32 -12.95 -7.24 15.90
CA GLN A 32 -12.85 -7.13 14.45
C GLN A 32 -11.57 -7.78 13.95
N ASN A 33 -11.67 -8.51 12.84
CA ASN A 33 -10.48 -9.04 12.19
C ASN A 33 -9.66 -7.91 11.57
N ILE A 34 -8.38 -7.83 11.91
CA ILE A 34 -7.44 -6.88 11.32
C ILE A 34 -6.72 -7.58 10.17
N GLN A 35 -6.90 -7.03 8.97
CA GLN A 35 -6.20 -7.50 7.78
C GLN A 35 -5.05 -6.56 7.41
N MET A 36 -3.91 -7.11 7.00
CA MET A 36 -2.80 -6.36 6.46
C MET A 36 -2.36 -6.85 5.08
N LEU A 37 -1.75 -5.96 4.30
CA LEU A 37 -1.04 -6.30 3.07
C LEU A 37 0.39 -6.73 3.37
N LEU A 38 0.80 -7.88 2.82
CA LEU A 38 2.15 -8.44 2.95
C LEU A 38 2.71 -8.72 1.55
N ARG A 39 3.80 -8.05 1.18
CA ARG A 39 4.42 -8.15 -0.15
C ARG A 39 5.36 -9.35 -0.22
N GLY A 40 4.85 -10.56 -0.04
CA GLY A 40 5.65 -11.77 -0.04
C GLY A 40 6.93 -11.60 0.79
N ARG A 41 8.06 -12.00 0.25
CA ARG A 41 9.40 -11.86 0.85
C ARG A 41 9.77 -10.39 1.18
N ASN A 42 9.20 -9.41 0.49
CA ASN A 42 9.48 -8.00 0.74
C ASN A 42 8.75 -7.46 1.99
N THR A 43 7.95 -8.27 2.67
CA THR A 43 7.16 -7.91 3.86
C THR A 43 6.37 -6.61 3.65
N VAL A 44 6.72 -5.54 4.34
CA VAL A 44 6.15 -4.18 4.14
C VAL A 44 7.08 -3.25 3.36
N GLY A 45 8.29 -3.70 3.01
CA GLY A 45 9.31 -2.95 2.27
C GLY A 45 9.22 -3.08 0.75
N TYR A 46 10.28 -2.69 0.06
CA TYR A 46 10.39 -2.63 -1.39
C TYR A 46 11.51 -3.53 -1.96
N SER A 47 12.27 -4.19 -1.10
CA SER A 47 13.35 -5.12 -1.47
C SER A 47 13.15 -6.46 -0.78
N PRO A 48 13.74 -7.54 -1.34
CA PRO A 48 13.63 -8.87 -0.76
C PRO A 48 14.40 -8.98 0.56
N TYR A 49 13.78 -9.56 1.57
CA TYR A 49 14.39 -9.84 2.88
C TYR A 49 14.63 -11.34 3.08
N ALA A 50 15.56 -11.67 4.00
CA ALA A 50 15.79 -13.04 4.43
C ALA A 50 14.54 -13.66 5.09
N ASN A 51 14.38 -14.97 4.98
CA ASN A 51 13.22 -15.68 5.53
C ASN A 51 13.03 -15.41 7.03
N ASP A 52 14.14 -15.28 7.79
CA ASP A 52 14.11 -15.00 9.24
C ASP A 52 13.48 -13.63 9.53
N VAL A 53 13.72 -12.61 8.69
CA VAL A 53 13.09 -11.28 8.82
C VAL A 53 11.60 -11.39 8.53
N CYS A 54 11.23 -12.10 7.46
CA CYS A 54 9.84 -12.31 7.10
C CYS A 54 9.09 -13.07 8.21
N ASN A 55 9.67 -14.15 8.71
CA ASN A 55 9.09 -14.93 9.80
C ASN A 55 8.94 -14.10 11.08
N ALA A 56 10.00 -13.42 11.54
CA ALA A 56 9.95 -12.57 12.73
C ALA A 56 8.90 -11.46 12.60
N PHE A 57 8.78 -10.85 11.42
CA PHE A 57 7.77 -9.83 11.16
C PHE A 57 6.35 -10.39 11.27
N VAL A 58 6.07 -11.53 10.64
CA VAL A 58 4.74 -12.16 10.66
C VAL A 58 4.37 -12.59 12.09
N GLN A 59 5.30 -13.22 12.82
CA GLN A 59 5.06 -13.64 14.20
C GLN A 59 4.77 -12.45 15.13
N GLU A 60 5.54 -11.34 15.00
CA GLU A 60 5.30 -10.15 15.80
C GLU A 60 3.98 -9.46 15.43
N ALA A 61 3.65 -9.36 14.13
CA ALA A 61 2.39 -8.78 13.66
C ALA A 61 1.17 -9.59 14.11
N ALA A 62 1.25 -10.93 14.05
CA ALA A 62 0.20 -11.83 14.57
C ALA A 62 0.02 -11.66 16.08
N LYS A 63 1.11 -11.62 16.85
CA LYS A 63 1.09 -11.38 18.29
C LYS A 63 0.46 -10.02 18.65
N SER A 64 0.70 -9.01 17.83
CA SER A 64 0.16 -7.65 18.00
C SER A 64 -1.27 -7.48 17.50
N GLY A 65 -1.85 -8.53 16.89
CA GLY A 65 -3.29 -8.57 16.59
C GLY A 65 -3.68 -8.57 15.11
N VAL A 66 -2.76 -8.84 14.19
CA VAL A 66 -3.15 -9.11 12.79
C VAL A 66 -3.77 -10.50 12.71
N ASP A 67 -4.97 -10.60 12.12
CA ASP A 67 -5.70 -11.85 11.95
C ASP A 67 -5.56 -12.42 10.53
N VAL A 68 -5.47 -11.54 9.52
CA VAL A 68 -5.43 -11.92 8.10
C VAL A 68 -4.27 -11.26 7.39
N PHE A 69 -3.41 -12.06 6.79
CA PHE A 69 -2.33 -11.57 5.95
C PHE A 69 -2.69 -11.76 4.47
N ARG A 70 -2.92 -10.64 3.76
CA ARG A 70 -3.09 -10.63 2.30
C ARG A 70 -1.72 -10.60 1.64
N ILE A 71 -1.27 -11.75 1.20
CA ILE A 71 0.06 -11.97 0.64
C ILE A 71 0.00 -11.86 -0.88
N PHE A 72 0.90 -11.10 -1.48
CA PHE A 72 1.02 -10.97 -2.92
C PHE A 72 2.47 -10.75 -3.34
N ASP A 73 2.77 -10.96 -4.61
CA ASP A 73 4.05 -10.63 -5.22
C ASP A 73 3.88 -9.67 -6.41
N ALA A 74 4.93 -8.87 -6.66
CA ALA A 74 4.95 -7.86 -7.71
C ALA A 74 4.86 -8.41 -9.13
N LEU A 75 5.21 -9.68 -9.34
CA LEU A 75 5.20 -10.36 -10.63
C LEU A 75 4.38 -11.65 -10.61
N ASN A 76 3.54 -11.84 -9.58
CA ASN A 76 2.79 -13.07 -9.34
C ASN A 76 3.68 -14.32 -9.16
N ASP A 77 4.91 -14.15 -8.67
CA ASP A 77 5.83 -15.24 -8.41
C ASP A 77 5.53 -15.89 -7.06
N VAL A 78 4.91 -17.07 -7.06
CA VAL A 78 4.56 -17.83 -5.86
C VAL A 78 5.80 -18.22 -5.05
N THR A 79 6.96 -18.37 -5.67
CA THR A 79 8.21 -18.67 -4.96
C THR A 79 8.69 -17.50 -4.08
N GLN A 80 8.38 -16.25 -4.49
CA GLN A 80 8.64 -15.06 -3.69
C GLN A 80 7.57 -14.84 -2.59
N MET A 81 6.37 -15.38 -2.78
CA MET A 81 5.33 -15.37 -1.75
C MET A 81 5.57 -16.44 -0.67
N ARG A 82 6.21 -17.56 -1.03
CA ARG A 82 6.34 -18.75 -0.19
C ARG A 82 6.86 -18.48 1.22
N PRO A 83 7.94 -17.69 1.45
CA PRO A 83 8.41 -17.41 2.81
C PRO A 83 7.37 -16.74 3.70
N ALA A 84 6.57 -15.83 3.14
CA ALA A 84 5.50 -15.17 3.87
C ALA A 84 4.31 -16.11 4.15
N ILE A 85 3.94 -16.95 3.18
CA ILE A 85 2.88 -17.95 3.34
C ILE A 85 3.26 -18.93 4.46
N ASP A 86 4.45 -19.50 4.40
CA ASP A 86 4.95 -20.44 5.41
C ASP A 86 4.95 -19.81 6.82
N ALA A 87 5.46 -18.58 6.93
CA ALA A 87 5.48 -17.85 8.21
C ALA A 87 4.07 -17.64 8.78
N VAL A 88 3.07 -17.34 7.94
CA VAL A 88 1.67 -17.17 8.37
C VAL A 88 1.07 -18.53 8.78
N LEU A 89 1.31 -19.57 8.02
CA LEU A 89 0.83 -20.92 8.35
C LEU A 89 1.42 -21.43 9.68
N GLU A 90 2.69 -21.12 9.95
CA GLU A 90 3.36 -21.48 11.20
C GLU A 90 2.76 -20.81 12.44
N THR A 91 2.06 -19.68 12.32
CA THR A 91 1.38 -19.04 13.46
C THR A 91 0.26 -19.91 14.04
N ASN A 92 -0.39 -20.75 13.22
CA ASN A 92 -1.57 -21.55 13.52
C ASN A 92 -2.79 -20.76 14.06
N THR A 93 -2.75 -19.44 14.02
CA THR A 93 -3.80 -18.57 14.56
C THR A 93 -4.27 -17.51 13.56
N THR A 94 -3.56 -17.34 12.45
CA THR A 94 -3.85 -16.32 11.44
C THR A 94 -4.19 -16.93 10.08
N VAL A 95 -4.79 -16.11 9.23
CA VAL A 95 -5.26 -16.52 7.90
C VAL A 95 -4.27 -16.09 6.83
N ALA A 96 -3.79 -17.07 6.03
CA ALA A 96 -3.03 -16.82 4.81
C ALA A 96 -4.02 -16.59 3.65
N GLU A 97 -4.27 -15.34 3.32
CA GLU A 97 -4.98 -14.93 2.12
C GLU A 97 -3.95 -14.64 1.03
N VAL A 98 -3.91 -15.46 -0.02
CA VAL A 98 -2.90 -15.32 -1.08
C VAL A 98 -3.54 -14.76 -2.33
N ALA A 99 -2.99 -13.67 -2.86
CA ALA A 99 -3.60 -12.88 -3.90
C ALA A 99 -2.88 -13.00 -5.25
N MET A 100 -3.66 -13.21 -6.29
CA MET A 100 -3.27 -13.03 -7.67
C MET A 100 -3.43 -11.57 -8.05
N ALA A 101 -2.36 -10.88 -8.45
CA ALA A 101 -2.44 -9.53 -9.02
C ALA A 101 -3.09 -9.61 -10.40
N TYR A 102 -4.29 -9.02 -10.53
CA TYR A 102 -5.03 -9.01 -11.79
C TYR A 102 -4.49 -7.92 -12.73
N SER A 103 -4.32 -8.26 -14.00
CA SER A 103 -3.81 -7.38 -15.06
C SER A 103 -4.45 -7.74 -16.39
N GLY A 104 -4.45 -6.79 -17.32
CA GLY A 104 -5.00 -6.99 -18.67
C GLY A 104 -6.54 -7.12 -18.70
N ASP A 105 -7.05 -7.58 -19.82
CA ASP A 105 -8.47 -7.89 -20.03
C ASP A 105 -8.61 -9.33 -20.55
N MET A 106 -8.78 -10.30 -19.67
CA MET A 106 -8.86 -11.72 -20.02
C MET A 106 -10.02 -12.09 -20.96
N CYS A 107 -11.00 -11.20 -21.14
CA CYS A 107 -12.09 -11.37 -22.10
C CYS A 107 -11.78 -10.80 -23.48
N SER A 108 -10.71 -10.01 -23.63
CA SER A 108 -10.28 -9.48 -24.93
C SER A 108 -9.67 -10.59 -25.79
N PRO A 109 -10.09 -10.72 -27.08
CA PRO A 109 -9.45 -11.65 -28.01
C PRO A 109 -7.97 -11.36 -28.28
N GLN A 110 -7.53 -10.11 -28.00
CA GLN A 110 -6.15 -9.66 -28.17
C GLN A 110 -5.27 -10.00 -26.96
N GLU A 111 -5.87 -10.28 -25.79
CA GLU A 111 -5.10 -10.67 -24.59
C GLU A 111 -4.50 -12.06 -24.76
N LYS A 112 -3.17 -12.15 -24.70
CA LYS A 112 -2.42 -13.39 -24.87
C LYS A 112 -1.63 -13.81 -23.64
N LEU A 113 -1.40 -12.86 -22.71
CA LEU A 113 -0.62 -13.08 -21.50
C LEU A 113 -1.53 -13.39 -20.31
N TYR A 114 -2.41 -12.46 -19.97
CA TYR A 114 -3.28 -12.55 -18.79
C TYR A 114 -4.61 -13.22 -19.11
N THR A 115 -4.53 -14.47 -19.56
CA THR A 115 -5.69 -15.29 -19.96
C THR A 115 -6.32 -15.99 -18.77
N LEU A 116 -7.51 -16.58 -18.96
CA LEU A 116 -8.12 -17.43 -17.92
C LEU A 116 -7.20 -18.59 -17.52
N ASP A 117 -6.54 -19.24 -18.48
CA ASP A 117 -5.61 -20.34 -18.22
C ASP A 117 -4.40 -19.89 -17.38
N TYR A 118 -3.91 -18.65 -17.59
CA TYR A 118 -2.86 -18.07 -16.76
C TYR A 118 -3.31 -17.97 -15.31
N TYR A 119 -4.51 -17.42 -15.06
CA TYR A 119 -5.02 -17.28 -13.70
C TYR A 119 -5.35 -18.60 -13.03
N LEU A 120 -5.84 -19.60 -13.75
CA LEU A 120 -6.11 -20.94 -13.19
C LEU A 120 -4.81 -21.64 -12.77
N LYS A 121 -3.76 -21.56 -13.58
CA LYS A 121 -2.44 -22.11 -13.23
C LYS A 121 -1.84 -21.42 -12.00
N LEU A 122 -1.90 -20.09 -11.96
CA LEU A 122 -1.44 -19.33 -10.80
C LEU A 122 -2.24 -19.68 -9.53
N ALA A 123 -3.56 -19.84 -9.65
CA ALA A 123 -4.41 -20.26 -8.56
C ALA A 123 -4.05 -21.67 -8.06
N GLU A 124 -3.78 -22.62 -8.96
CA GLU A 124 -3.32 -23.97 -8.61
C GLU A 124 -2.00 -23.91 -7.82
N GLU A 125 -1.02 -23.12 -8.28
CA GLU A 125 0.24 -22.94 -7.56
C GLU A 125 0.00 -22.38 -6.15
N ILE A 126 -0.87 -21.37 -6.01
CA ILE A 126 -1.24 -20.77 -4.72
C ILE A 126 -1.93 -21.78 -3.81
N VAL A 127 -2.93 -22.51 -4.30
CA VAL A 127 -3.65 -23.52 -3.51
C VAL A 127 -2.69 -24.59 -2.98
N ASN A 128 -1.74 -25.02 -3.81
CA ASN A 128 -0.72 -26.00 -3.43
C ASN A 128 0.25 -25.50 -2.34
N THR A 129 0.25 -24.21 -1.99
CA THR A 129 1.01 -23.69 -0.84
C THR A 129 0.34 -23.93 0.50
N GLY A 130 -0.95 -24.30 0.52
CA GLY A 130 -1.76 -24.39 1.73
C GLY A 130 -2.46 -23.08 2.10
N ALA A 131 -2.62 -22.16 1.16
CA ALA A 131 -3.37 -20.90 1.37
C ALA A 131 -4.78 -21.18 1.92
N HIS A 132 -5.26 -20.33 2.81
CA HIS A 132 -6.60 -20.44 3.40
C HIS A 132 -7.67 -19.71 2.57
N VAL A 133 -7.31 -18.66 1.87
CA VAL A 133 -8.20 -17.85 1.02
C VAL A 133 -7.47 -17.49 -0.26
N LEU A 134 -8.15 -17.66 -1.40
CA LEU A 134 -7.67 -17.24 -2.70
C LEU A 134 -8.20 -15.84 -3.02
N ALA A 135 -7.32 -14.86 -3.27
CA ALA A 135 -7.75 -13.51 -3.55
C ALA A 135 -7.45 -13.08 -5.01
N ILE A 136 -8.36 -12.33 -5.60
CA ILE A 136 -8.17 -11.60 -6.84
C ILE A 136 -7.89 -10.14 -6.46
N LYS A 137 -6.70 -9.65 -6.77
CA LYS A 137 -6.24 -8.30 -6.38
C LYS A 137 -6.09 -7.41 -7.61
N ASP A 138 -7.11 -6.61 -7.87
CA ASP A 138 -7.17 -5.69 -8.99
C ASP A 138 -6.83 -4.26 -8.54
N MET A 139 -5.55 -3.90 -8.61
CA MET A 139 -5.04 -2.62 -8.12
C MET A 139 -5.32 -1.43 -9.05
N ALA A 140 -5.61 -1.69 -10.31
CA ALA A 140 -5.86 -0.66 -11.30
C ALA A 140 -7.37 -0.47 -11.62
N GLY A 141 -8.22 -1.41 -11.19
CA GLY A 141 -9.64 -1.39 -11.54
C GLY A 141 -9.90 -1.89 -12.97
N LEU A 142 -9.11 -2.88 -13.43
CA LEU A 142 -9.21 -3.45 -14.78
C LEU A 142 -10.21 -4.59 -14.87
N LEU A 143 -10.54 -5.21 -13.74
CA LEU A 143 -11.45 -6.34 -13.68
C LEU A 143 -12.88 -5.87 -14.02
N ARG A 144 -13.33 -6.23 -15.20
CA ARG A 144 -14.68 -5.90 -15.70
C ARG A 144 -15.69 -6.96 -15.22
N PRO A 145 -17.01 -6.63 -15.18
CA PRO A 145 -18.04 -7.55 -14.68
C PRO A 145 -18.02 -8.94 -15.34
N GLU A 146 -17.87 -8.98 -16.68
CA GLU A 146 -17.81 -10.26 -17.43
C GLU A 146 -16.57 -11.07 -17.07
N SER A 147 -15.39 -10.40 -16.96
CA SER A 147 -14.14 -11.04 -16.56
C SER A 147 -14.22 -11.56 -15.11
N ALA A 148 -14.83 -10.79 -14.22
CA ALA A 148 -15.05 -11.19 -12.83
C ALA A 148 -15.94 -12.46 -12.76
N SER A 149 -17.07 -12.45 -13.47
CA SER A 149 -17.94 -13.63 -13.54
C SER A 149 -17.21 -14.88 -14.03
N LYS A 150 -16.50 -14.78 -15.15
CA LYS A 150 -15.80 -15.92 -15.75
C LYS A 150 -14.70 -16.43 -14.84
N LEU A 151 -13.89 -15.54 -14.28
CA LEU A 151 -12.77 -15.93 -13.41
C LEU A 151 -13.29 -16.59 -12.12
N VAL A 152 -14.25 -15.95 -11.43
CA VAL A 152 -14.79 -16.47 -10.17
C VAL A 152 -15.48 -17.81 -10.38
N MET A 153 -16.29 -17.96 -11.43
CA MET A 153 -16.93 -19.26 -11.74
C MET A 153 -15.90 -20.35 -12.01
N ALA A 154 -14.84 -20.04 -12.76
CA ALA A 154 -13.80 -21.01 -13.07
C ALA A 154 -13.02 -21.43 -11.82
N LEU A 155 -12.61 -20.45 -10.98
CA LEU A 155 -11.92 -20.72 -9.71
C LEU A 155 -12.80 -21.55 -8.77
N ARG A 156 -14.09 -21.22 -8.64
CA ARG A 156 -15.04 -21.95 -7.79
C ARG A 156 -15.25 -23.39 -8.24
N LYS A 157 -15.15 -23.65 -9.54
CA LYS A 157 -15.28 -25.01 -10.11
C LYS A 157 -14.05 -25.87 -9.80
N GLU A 158 -12.87 -25.29 -9.82
CA GLU A 158 -11.61 -26.03 -9.70
C GLU A 158 -11.12 -26.13 -8.23
N PHE A 159 -11.44 -25.15 -7.38
CA PHE A 159 -10.87 -25.03 -6.02
C PHE A 159 -11.94 -24.85 -4.96
N ASP A 160 -11.79 -25.57 -3.84
CA ASP A 160 -12.66 -25.49 -2.66
C ASP A 160 -12.03 -24.55 -1.59
N LEU A 161 -11.80 -23.29 -1.97
CA LEU A 161 -11.33 -22.23 -1.08
C LEU A 161 -12.26 -21.02 -1.14
N PRO A 162 -12.39 -20.25 -0.06
CA PRO A 162 -13.03 -18.94 -0.13
C PRO A 162 -12.34 -18.04 -1.17
N ILE A 163 -13.15 -17.33 -1.96
CA ILE A 163 -12.67 -16.39 -2.98
C ILE A 163 -12.94 -14.96 -2.53
N HIS A 164 -11.86 -14.17 -2.42
CA HIS A 164 -11.92 -12.75 -2.08
C HIS A 164 -11.63 -11.90 -3.32
N VAL A 165 -12.48 -10.93 -3.61
CA VAL A 165 -12.28 -9.99 -4.73
C VAL A 165 -12.04 -8.58 -4.19
N HIS A 166 -10.87 -8.03 -4.52
CA HIS A 166 -10.45 -6.67 -4.22
C HIS A 166 -10.21 -5.90 -5.51
N THR A 167 -10.83 -4.74 -5.68
CA THR A 167 -10.61 -3.87 -6.84
C THR A 167 -10.61 -2.40 -6.44
N HIS A 168 -9.93 -1.55 -7.22
CA HIS A 168 -9.97 -0.10 -7.10
C HIS A 168 -10.98 0.49 -8.07
N ASP A 169 -11.74 1.50 -7.64
CA ASP A 169 -12.86 2.06 -8.41
C ASP A 169 -12.44 3.24 -9.30
N THR A 170 -11.27 3.14 -9.92
CA THR A 170 -10.70 4.22 -10.74
C THR A 170 -11.60 4.61 -11.90
N ALA A 171 -12.30 3.65 -12.49
CA ALA A 171 -13.26 3.90 -13.59
C ALA A 171 -14.69 4.18 -13.10
N GLY A 172 -14.99 3.99 -11.81
CA GLY A 172 -16.34 4.16 -11.26
C GLY A 172 -17.30 3.02 -11.61
N GLY A 173 -16.79 1.89 -12.08
CA GLY A 173 -17.60 0.74 -12.51
C GLY A 173 -17.51 -0.48 -11.59
N GLN A 174 -16.73 -0.40 -10.53
CA GLN A 174 -16.34 -1.60 -9.79
C GLN A 174 -17.41 -2.13 -8.84
N LEU A 175 -18.42 -1.34 -8.51
CA LEU A 175 -19.62 -1.86 -7.83
C LEU A 175 -20.32 -2.92 -8.70
N ALA A 176 -20.41 -2.71 -10.01
CA ALA A 176 -20.97 -3.69 -10.95
C ALA A 176 -20.08 -4.95 -11.03
N THR A 177 -18.77 -4.79 -11.00
CA THR A 177 -17.81 -5.90 -10.95
C THR A 177 -17.98 -6.74 -9.69
N TYR A 178 -18.13 -6.11 -8.52
CA TYR A 178 -18.38 -6.81 -7.26
C TYR A 178 -19.71 -7.57 -7.27
N PHE A 179 -20.75 -6.95 -7.85
CA PHE A 179 -22.04 -7.60 -7.98
C PHE A 179 -21.93 -8.87 -8.85
N ALA A 180 -21.27 -8.76 -10.00
CA ALA A 180 -21.01 -9.87 -10.89
C ALA A 180 -20.17 -10.97 -10.22
N ALA A 181 -19.11 -10.62 -9.51
CA ALA A 181 -18.27 -11.56 -8.76
C ALA A 181 -19.04 -12.31 -7.67
N ALA A 182 -19.81 -11.59 -6.86
CA ALA A 182 -20.57 -12.19 -5.76
C ALA A 182 -21.66 -13.15 -6.27
N LEU A 183 -22.38 -12.77 -7.34
CA LEU A 183 -23.35 -13.67 -7.98
C LEU A 183 -22.71 -14.91 -8.60
N SER A 184 -21.44 -14.82 -9.00
CA SER A 184 -20.66 -15.92 -9.57
C SER A 184 -19.98 -16.81 -8.54
N GLY A 185 -20.07 -16.47 -7.24
CA GLY A 185 -19.57 -17.31 -6.16
C GLY A 185 -18.41 -16.73 -5.35
N ALA A 186 -18.07 -15.46 -5.49
CA ALA A 186 -17.14 -14.81 -4.56
C ALA A 186 -17.76 -14.74 -3.14
N ASP A 187 -16.92 -14.97 -2.12
CA ASP A 187 -17.35 -15.01 -0.71
C ASP A 187 -17.12 -13.68 -0.03
N ILE A 188 -16.08 -12.95 -0.44
CA ILE A 188 -15.65 -11.69 0.21
C ILE A 188 -15.40 -10.64 -0.87
N ILE A 189 -15.81 -9.40 -0.58
CA ILE A 189 -15.52 -8.21 -1.37
C ILE A 189 -15.15 -7.06 -0.44
N ASP A 190 -14.33 -6.12 -0.93
CA ASP A 190 -13.86 -4.99 -0.16
C ASP A 190 -14.62 -3.69 -0.45
N GLY A 191 -14.90 -2.91 0.57
CA GLY A 191 -15.46 -1.57 0.45
C GLY A 191 -14.67 -0.56 1.28
N ALA A 192 -14.85 0.72 0.96
CA ALA A 192 -14.32 1.83 1.75
C ALA A 192 -15.47 2.67 2.30
N SER A 193 -15.25 3.33 3.46
CA SER A 193 -16.22 4.31 3.97
C SER A 193 -16.55 5.34 2.89
N ALA A 194 -17.84 5.66 2.70
CA ALA A 194 -18.30 6.43 1.55
C ALA A 194 -17.51 7.74 1.27
N PRO A 195 -17.16 8.56 2.29
CA PRO A 195 -16.37 9.76 2.05
C PRO A 195 -14.93 9.49 1.56
N LEU A 196 -14.40 8.28 1.75
CA LEU A 196 -13.06 7.85 1.34
C LEU A 196 -13.09 6.89 0.14
N ALA A 197 -14.26 6.60 -0.40
CA ALA A 197 -14.48 5.64 -1.48
C ALA A 197 -14.29 6.25 -2.87
N GLY A 198 -14.25 5.35 -3.87
CA GLY A 198 -14.17 5.72 -5.29
C GLY A 198 -12.78 6.14 -5.76
N THR A 199 -12.67 6.43 -7.04
CA THR A 199 -11.42 6.83 -7.69
C THR A 199 -10.26 5.85 -7.43
N THR A 200 -9.21 6.27 -6.74
CA THR A 200 -8.07 5.39 -6.41
C THR A 200 -8.29 4.50 -5.18
N SER A 201 -9.50 4.54 -4.57
CA SER A 201 -9.93 3.66 -3.48
C SER A 201 -10.94 2.60 -3.97
N GLN A 202 -11.56 1.88 -3.05
CA GLN A 202 -12.58 0.86 -3.34
C GLN A 202 -13.96 1.50 -3.51
N PRO A 203 -14.96 0.78 -4.06
CA PRO A 203 -16.36 1.21 -4.01
C PRO A 203 -16.85 1.51 -2.60
N SER A 204 -17.85 2.38 -2.51
CA SER A 204 -18.47 2.75 -1.23
C SER A 204 -19.08 1.55 -0.52
N LEU A 205 -18.76 1.36 0.76
CA LEU A 205 -19.28 0.29 1.60
C LEU A 205 -20.81 0.39 1.75
N SER A 206 -21.36 1.59 1.99
CA SER A 206 -22.81 1.78 2.07
C SER A 206 -23.51 1.51 0.74
N ALA A 207 -22.90 1.87 -0.40
CA ALA A 207 -23.43 1.55 -1.72
C ALA A 207 -23.40 0.02 -1.98
N ILE A 208 -22.35 -0.68 -1.57
CA ILE A 208 -22.28 -2.14 -1.65
C ILE A 208 -23.41 -2.77 -0.84
N ILE A 209 -23.54 -2.41 0.44
CA ILE A 209 -24.59 -2.94 1.32
C ILE A 209 -25.97 -2.70 0.72
N ALA A 210 -26.27 -1.48 0.28
CA ALA A 210 -27.53 -1.13 -0.35
C ALA A 210 -27.82 -1.94 -1.62
N ALA A 211 -26.79 -2.14 -2.48
CA ALA A 211 -26.92 -2.91 -3.73
C ALA A 211 -27.22 -4.40 -3.49
N PHE A 212 -26.74 -4.96 -2.38
CA PHE A 212 -26.97 -6.37 -2.03
C PHE A 212 -28.17 -6.60 -1.13
N SER A 213 -28.77 -5.55 -0.55
CA SER A 213 -29.95 -5.66 0.33
C SER A 213 -31.09 -6.39 -0.35
N ASN A 214 -31.71 -7.30 0.39
CA ASN A 214 -32.84 -8.14 -0.06
C ASN A 214 -32.50 -9.08 -1.25
N SER A 215 -31.24 -9.28 -1.57
CA SER A 215 -30.77 -10.24 -2.58
C SER A 215 -30.41 -11.57 -1.94
N SER A 216 -30.13 -12.60 -2.77
CA SER A 216 -29.58 -13.87 -2.30
C SER A 216 -28.17 -13.76 -1.73
N ARG A 217 -27.53 -12.61 -1.87
CA ARG A 217 -26.21 -12.26 -1.38
C ARG A 217 -26.25 -11.06 -0.42
N ASP A 218 -27.37 -10.90 0.28
CA ASP A 218 -27.49 -9.87 1.32
C ASP A 218 -26.36 -10.01 2.33
N THR A 219 -25.71 -8.91 2.63
CA THR A 219 -24.54 -8.91 3.52
C THR A 219 -24.90 -9.10 4.99
N GLY A 220 -26.15 -8.88 5.36
CA GLY A 220 -26.63 -8.86 6.75
C GLY A 220 -26.08 -7.69 7.58
N ILE A 221 -25.34 -6.74 6.96
CA ILE A 221 -24.83 -5.54 7.62
C ILE A 221 -25.91 -4.47 7.62
N ASP A 222 -26.16 -3.86 8.79
CA ASP A 222 -27.13 -2.78 8.89
C ASP A 222 -26.61 -1.50 8.20
N LEU A 223 -27.32 -1.09 7.15
CA LEU A 223 -26.98 0.08 6.34
C LEU A 223 -26.98 1.37 7.18
N GLN A 224 -27.93 1.50 8.14
CA GLN A 224 -28.01 2.70 8.97
C GLN A 224 -26.76 2.84 9.85
N SER A 225 -26.31 1.77 10.49
CA SER A 225 -25.10 1.77 11.33
C SER A 225 -23.85 2.19 10.55
N VAL A 226 -23.73 1.81 9.28
CA VAL A 226 -22.62 2.24 8.42
C VAL A 226 -22.75 3.71 8.04
N SER A 227 -23.95 4.15 7.66
CA SER A 227 -24.22 5.54 7.28
C SER A 227 -24.02 6.52 8.46
N ASP A 228 -24.31 6.12 9.68
CA ASP A 228 -24.10 6.93 10.88
C ASP A 228 -22.60 7.26 11.12
N MET A 229 -21.69 6.46 10.56
CA MET A 229 -20.25 6.71 10.63
C MET A 229 -19.73 7.65 9.52
N GLU A 230 -20.50 7.88 8.47
CA GLU A 230 -20.04 8.67 7.31
C GLU A 230 -19.70 10.12 7.67
N PRO A 231 -20.46 10.85 8.51
CA PRO A 231 -20.09 12.21 8.90
C PRO A 231 -18.74 12.32 9.61
N TYR A 232 -18.38 11.31 10.41
CA TYR A 232 -17.05 11.23 11.02
C TYR A 232 -15.96 11.12 9.95
N TRP A 233 -16.13 10.19 9.00
CA TRP A 233 -15.15 10.00 7.92
C TRP A 233 -15.08 11.18 6.94
N GLU A 234 -16.20 11.89 6.77
CA GLU A 234 -16.21 13.15 6.01
C GLU A 234 -15.35 14.22 6.70
N ALA A 235 -15.48 14.38 8.01
CA ALA A 235 -14.65 15.29 8.79
C ALA A 235 -13.17 14.89 8.74
N VAL A 236 -12.86 13.61 8.85
CA VAL A 236 -11.48 13.08 8.68
C VAL A 236 -10.93 13.41 7.29
N ARG A 237 -11.71 13.20 6.22
CA ARG A 237 -11.26 13.56 4.86
C ARG A 237 -10.99 15.04 4.72
N GLN A 238 -11.80 15.92 5.31
CA GLN A 238 -11.56 17.37 5.27
C GLN A 238 -10.24 17.72 5.95
N LEU A 239 -9.90 17.08 7.07
CA LEU A 239 -8.62 17.27 7.75
C LEU A 239 -7.43 16.91 6.85
N TYR A 240 -7.51 15.84 6.07
CA TYR A 240 -6.41 15.38 5.21
C TYR A 240 -6.46 15.92 3.78
N ARG A 241 -7.49 16.70 3.42
CA ARG A 241 -7.70 17.20 2.07
C ARG A 241 -6.51 17.92 1.44
N PRO A 242 -5.71 18.77 2.13
CA PRO A 242 -4.54 19.41 1.56
C PRO A 242 -3.44 18.44 1.10
N PHE A 243 -3.44 17.22 1.62
CA PHE A 243 -2.49 16.16 1.28
C PHE A 243 -3.02 15.21 0.19
N GLU A 244 -4.28 15.36 -0.20
CA GLU A 244 -4.92 14.50 -1.21
C GLU A 244 -4.35 14.78 -2.61
N LYS A 245 -3.89 13.72 -3.31
CA LYS A 245 -3.29 13.78 -4.65
C LYS A 245 -4.00 12.86 -5.65
N GLY A 246 -5.22 12.46 -5.34
CA GLY A 246 -6.05 11.61 -6.20
C GLY A 246 -6.53 12.32 -7.47
N ILE A 247 -7.27 11.57 -8.29
CA ILE A 247 -8.01 12.11 -9.45
C ILE A 247 -9.31 12.77 -8.97
N PRO A 248 -9.79 13.81 -9.66
CA PRO A 248 -11.00 14.55 -9.24
C PRO A 248 -12.30 13.74 -9.38
N GLY A 249 -12.29 12.68 -10.17
CA GLY A 249 -13.43 11.80 -10.40
C GLY A 249 -13.03 10.54 -11.15
N PRO A 250 -13.94 9.55 -11.26
CA PRO A 250 -13.70 8.32 -12.00
C PRO A 250 -13.42 8.58 -13.47
N THR A 251 -12.55 7.78 -14.09
CA THR A 251 -12.22 7.91 -15.51
C THR A 251 -11.95 6.57 -16.17
N GLY A 252 -12.54 6.37 -17.37
CA GLY A 252 -12.27 5.21 -18.22
C GLY A 252 -10.86 5.20 -18.84
N ARG A 253 -10.07 6.27 -18.70
CA ARG A 253 -8.67 6.30 -19.18
C ARG A 253 -7.81 5.20 -18.54
N VAL A 254 -8.18 4.73 -17.34
CA VAL A 254 -7.49 3.63 -16.67
C VAL A 254 -7.42 2.35 -17.53
N TYR A 255 -8.42 2.10 -18.36
CA TYR A 255 -8.40 0.95 -19.29
C TYR A 255 -7.40 1.11 -20.45
N HIS A 256 -6.85 2.31 -20.64
CA HIS A 256 -5.78 2.57 -21.60
C HIS A 256 -4.41 2.55 -20.93
N HIS A 257 -4.22 3.34 -19.87
CA HIS A 257 -2.91 3.45 -19.22
C HIS A 257 -2.61 2.35 -18.19
N GLU A 258 -3.63 1.71 -17.64
CA GLU A 258 -3.55 0.61 -16.65
C GLU A 258 -2.75 0.94 -15.37
N ILE A 259 -2.62 2.23 -15.00
CA ILE A 259 -1.88 2.65 -13.81
C ILE A 259 -2.66 2.24 -12.55
N PRO A 260 -2.06 1.49 -11.60
CA PRO A 260 -2.70 1.19 -10.32
C PRO A 260 -3.06 2.44 -9.53
N GLY A 261 -4.18 2.41 -8.78
CA GLY A 261 -4.70 3.58 -8.07
C GLY A 261 -3.69 4.26 -7.16
N GLY A 262 -2.96 3.51 -6.32
CA GLY A 262 -1.91 4.06 -5.46
C GLY A 262 -0.72 4.64 -6.25
N GLN A 263 -0.34 4.01 -7.36
CA GLN A 263 0.72 4.52 -8.23
C GLN A 263 0.26 5.79 -8.97
N LEU A 264 -1.00 5.86 -9.39
CA LEU A 264 -1.56 7.03 -10.05
C LEU A 264 -1.46 8.28 -9.17
N SER A 265 -1.81 8.17 -7.89
CA SER A 265 -1.68 9.27 -6.93
C SER A 265 -0.22 9.68 -6.72
N ASN A 266 0.69 8.71 -6.59
CA ASN A 266 2.12 8.98 -6.43
C ASN A 266 2.72 9.63 -7.68
N LEU A 267 2.36 9.14 -8.87
CA LEU A 267 2.86 9.66 -10.15
C LEU A 267 2.40 11.10 -10.39
N ARG A 268 1.14 11.43 -10.01
CA ARG A 268 0.66 12.81 -10.04
C ARG A 268 1.44 13.74 -9.11
N ALA A 269 1.72 13.29 -7.89
CA ALA A 269 2.53 14.05 -6.94
C ALA A 269 3.96 14.29 -7.46
N GLN A 270 4.59 13.27 -8.05
CA GLN A 270 5.92 13.38 -8.66
C GLN A 270 5.90 14.30 -9.88
N ALA A 271 4.90 14.20 -10.76
CA ALA A 271 4.73 15.09 -11.92
C ALA A 271 4.60 16.56 -11.48
N THR A 272 3.80 16.84 -10.45
CA THR A 272 3.68 18.20 -9.88
C THR A 272 5.03 18.70 -9.34
N ALA A 273 5.77 17.86 -8.61
CA ALA A 273 7.08 18.22 -8.06
C ALA A 273 8.13 18.53 -9.15
N LEU A 274 7.95 17.97 -10.36
CA LEU A 274 8.81 18.21 -11.52
C LEU A 274 8.27 19.30 -12.47
N GLY A 275 7.13 19.94 -12.16
CA GLY A 275 6.50 20.94 -13.02
C GLY A 275 5.91 20.35 -14.30
N LEU A 276 5.46 19.10 -14.26
CA LEU A 276 4.89 18.35 -15.39
C LEU A 276 3.39 18.07 -15.23
N GLU A 277 2.72 18.72 -14.29
CA GLU A 277 1.29 18.53 -14.01
C GLU A 277 0.40 18.76 -15.22
N ASP A 278 0.69 19.78 -16.03
CA ASP A 278 -0.05 20.11 -17.25
C ASP A 278 0.17 19.09 -18.40
N ARG A 279 1.11 18.17 -18.22
CA ARG A 279 1.44 17.10 -19.18
C ARG A 279 1.05 15.73 -18.68
N PHE A 280 0.16 15.64 -17.69
CA PHE A 280 -0.12 14.36 -17.03
C PHE A 280 -0.78 13.35 -18.00
N GLU A 281 -1.59 13.79 -18.95
CA GLU A 281 -2.14 12.91 -20.00
C GLU A 281 -1.04 12.30 -20.88
N VAL A 282 0.01 13.08 -21.21
CA VAL A 282 1.17 12.56 -21.94
C VAL A 282 1.93 11.52 -21.10
N ILE A 283 2.00 11.72 -19.77
CA ILE A 283 2.60 10.73 -18.87
C ILE A 283 1.78 9.43 -18.85
N GLU A 284 0.45 9.50 -18.84
CA GLU A 284 -0.44 8.33 -18.91
C GLU A 284 -0.24 7.54 -20.22
N ASP A 285 -0.19 8.24 -21.36
CA ASP A 285 0.04 7.62 -22.67
C ASP A 285 1.44 7.01 -22.77
N THR A 286 2.45 7.73 -22.25
CA THR A 286 3.84 7.21 -22.17
C THR A 286 3.92 6.00 -21.24
N TYR A 287 3.17 6.01 -20.13
CA TYR A 287 3.11 4.85 -19.22
C TYR A 287 2.57 3.60 -19.93
N ALA A 288 1.52 3.75 -20.74
CA ALA A 288 0.98 2.64 -21.53
C ALA A 288 2.05 2.07 -22.49
N ALA A 289 2.77 2.93 -23.23
CA ALA A 289 3.84 2.51 -24.13
C ALA A 289 5.01 1.84 -23.40
N VAL A 290 5.44 2.41 -22.27
CA VAL A 290 6.51 1.85 -21.42
C VAL A 290 6.09 0.51 -20.83
N ASN A 291 4.83 0.34 -20.44
CA ASN A 291 4.30 -0.92 -19.95
C ASN A 291 4.45 -2.06 -20.98
N GLU A 292 4.09 -1.80 -22.23
CA GLU A 292 4.31 -2.77 -23.33
C GLU A 292 5.81 -3.05 -23.52
N MET A 293 6.62 -2.01 -23.57
CA MET A 293 8.08 -2.09 -23.75
C MET A 293 8.77 -2.92 -22.67
N LEU A 294 8.29 -2.87 -21.42
CA LEU A 294 8.80 -3.64 -20.28
C LEU A 294 8.18 -5.04 -20.16
N GLY A 295 7.40 -5.52 -21.16
CA GLY A 295 6.83 -6.86 -21.18
C GLY A 295 5.56 -7.01 -20.35
N ARG A 296 4.82 -5.93 -20.15
CA ARG A 296 3.54 -5.90 -19.44
C ARG A 296 3.60 -6.51 -18.04
N PRO A 297 4.48 -6.00 -17.15
CA PRO A 297 4.52 -6.49 -15.79
C PRO A 297 3.17 -6.30 -15.07
N THR A 298 2.90 -7.10 -14.06
CA THR A 298 1.68 -7.01 -13.27
C THR A 298 1.46 -5.62 -12.67
N LYS A 299 0.19 -5.22 -12.51
CA LYS A 299 -0.20 -3.85 -12.10
C LYS A 299 -0.19 -3.66 -10.59
N VAL A 300 0.96 -3.87 -9.96
CA VAL A 300 1.13 -3.77 -8.50
C VAL A 300 2.53 -3.25 -8.16
N THR A 301 2.71 -2.61 -7.01
CA THR A 301 4.02 -2.13 -6.53
C THR A 301 4.89 -3.32 -6.08
N PRO A 302 6.20 -3.36 -6.43
CA PRO A 302 7.02 -2.28 -7.05
C PRO A 302 7.05 -2.26 -8.59
N SER A 303 6.57 -3.26 -9.31
CA SER A 303 6.64 -3.31 -10.78
C SER A 303 5.99 -2.09 -11.46
N SER A 304 4.81 -1.66 -10.98
CA SER A 304 4.15 -0.45 -11.49
C SER A 304 4.95 0.83 -11.27
N LYS A 305 5.76 0.89 -10.20
CA LYS A 305 6.66 2.01 -9.96
C LYS A 305 7.76 2.07 -11.02
N VAL A 306 8.33 0.93 -11.41
CA VAL A 306 9.35 0.86 -12.48
C VAL A 306 8.82 1.45 -13.79
N VAL A 307 7.59 1.06 -14.17
CA VAL A 307 6.93 1.61 -15.37
C VAL A 307 6.73 3.12 -15.24
N GLY A 308 6.25 3.58 -14.08
CA GLY A 308 6.04 5.01 -13.81
C GLY A 308 7.33 5.84 -13.81
N ASP A 309 8.42 5.31 -13.22
CA ASP A 309 9.71 5.99 -13.18
C ASP A 309 10.25 6.21 -14.61
N LEU A 310 10.17 5.20 -15.49
CA LEU A 310 10.61 5.35 -16.87
C LEU A 310 9.69 6.30 -17.66
N ALA A 311 8.37 6.17 -17.51
CA ALA A 311 7.43 7.06 -18.20
C ALA A 311 7.67 8.53 -17.83
N LEU A 312 7.83 8.83 -16.54
CA LEU A 312 8.08 10.17 -16.04
C LEU A 312 9.43 10.71 -16.52
N HIS A 313 10.46 9.85 -16.54
CA HIS A 313 11.78 10.20 -17.05
C HIS A 313 11.74 10.58 -18.53
N LEU A 314 11.11 9.76 -19.38
CA LEU A 314 11.02 10.02 -20.82
C LEU A 314 10.23 11.32 -21.10
N VAL A 315 9.10 11.55 -20.43
CA VAL A 315 8.34 12.80 -20.59
C VAL A 315 9.13 14.02 -20.13
N GLY A 316 9.86 13.90 -19.01
CA GLY A 316 10.71 14.97 -18.49
C GLY A 316 11.86 15.32 -19.42
N ALA A 317 12.47 14.30 -20.04
CA ALA A 317 13.56 14.46 -21.02
C ALA A 317 13.08 14.83 -22.44
N GLY A 318 11.76 14.78 -22.71
CA GLY A 318 11.21 15.01 -24.04
C GLY A 318 11.57 13.93 -25.07
N VAL A 319 11.72 12.69 -24.61
CA VAL A 319 12.11 11.52 -25.41
C VAL A 319 10.88 10.72 -25.79
N ASP A 320 10.74 10.39 -27.07
CA ASP A 320 9.70 9.50 -27.56
C ASP A 320 9.97 8.05 -27.12
N PRO A 321 8.98 7.31 -26.60
CA PRO A 321 9.15 5.91 -26.20
C PRO A 321 9.71 5.00 -27.30
N ALA A 322 9.34 5.20 -28.55
CA ALA A 322 9.85 4.41 -29.68
C ALA A 322 11.32 4.69 -29.97
N ASP A 323 11.77 5.95 -29.84
CA ASP A 323 13.18 6.33 -29.99
C ASP A 323 14.05 5.72 -28.87
N PHE A 324 13.49 5.72 -27.63
CA PHE A 324 14.14 5.06 -26.49
C PHE A 324 14.26 3.54 -26.71
N GLU A 325 13.19 2.88 -27.14
CA GLU A 325 13.18 1.44 -27.39
C GLU A 325 14.15 1.05 -28.52
N ALA A 326 14.28 1.90 -29.54
CA ALA A 326 15.20 1.67 -30.65
C ALA A 326 16.66 1.64 -30.19
N ASP A 327 17.07 2.61 -29.38
CA ASP A 327 18.44 2.71 -28.86
C ASP A 327 18.48 3.32 -27.45
N PRO A 328 18.25 2.51 -26.40
CA PRO A 328 18.23 2.99 -25.01
C PRO A 328 19.61 3.46 -24.51
N THR A 329 20.70 3.09 -25.19
CA THR A 329 22.06 3.43 -24.77
C THR A 329 22.39 4.92 -24.89
N LYS A 330 21.57 5.67 -25.65
CA LYS A 330 21.72 7.12 -25.82
C LYS A 330 21.17 7.94 -24.66
N TYR A 331 20.45 7.31 -23.74
CA TYR A 331 19.71 7.99 -22.68
C TYR A 331 20.14 7.51 -21.30
N ASP A 332 19.96 8.37 -20.30
CA ASP A 332 20.03 7.96 -18.92
C ASP A 332 18.81 7.06 -18.61
N ILE A 333 19.04 6.02 -17.84
CA ILE A 333 18.01 5.03 -17.49
C ILE A 333 17.86 5.02 -15.97
N PRO A 334 16.63 5.17 -15.42
CA PRO A 334 16.43 5.10 -13.99
C PRO A 334 16.93 3.77 -13.40
N ASP A 335 17.59 3.84 -12.23
CA ASP A 335 18.15 2.66 -11.56
C ASP A 335 17.09 1.57 -11.29
N SER A 336 15.85 1.96 -11.01
CA SER A 336 14.73 1.02 -10.81
C SER A 336 14.42 0.20 -12.07
N VAL A 337 14.60 0.78 -13.26
CA VAL A 337 14.41 0.10 -14.56
C VAL A 337 15.55 -0.87 -14.81
N ILE A 338 16.79 -0.43 -14.55
CA ILE A 338 17.98 -1.29 -14.67
C ILE A 338 17.87 -2.49 -13.73
N ALA A 339 17.51 -2.25 -12.47
CA ALA A 339 17.33 -3.29 -11.46
C ALA A 339 16.23 -4.31 -11.86
N PHE A 340 15.10 -3.82 -12.39
CA PHE A 340 14.03 -4.67 -12.91
C PHE A 340 14.51 -5.55 -14.06
N LEU A 341 15.12 -4.95 -15.08
CA LEU A 341 15.62 -5.69 -16.26
C LEU A 341 16.75 -6.65 -15.91
N ARG A 342 17.53 -6.38 -14.86
CA ARG A 342 18.51 -7.34 -14.32
C ARG A 342 17.85 -8.56 -13.65
N GLY A 343 16.61 -8.47 -13.23
CA GLY A 343 15.88 -9.56 -12.55
C GLY A 343 15.82 -9.43 -11.03
N GLU A 344 16.17 -8.27 -10.47
CA GLU A 344 16.19 -8.06 -9.01
C GLU A 344 14.80 -8.09 -8.37
N LEU A 345 13.73 -7.95 -9.17
CA LEU A 345 12.34 -8.11 -8.75
C LEU A 345 11.75 -9.49 -9.11
N GLY A 346 12.49 -10.36 -9.75
CA GLY A 346 12.01 -11.62 -10.32
C GLY A 346 11.83 -11.53 -11.84
N THR A 347 11.18 -12.55 -12.42
CA THR A 347 10.92 -12.64 -13.86
C THR A 347 9.48 -12.24 -14.18
N PRO A 348 9.24 -11.32 -15.14
CA PRO A 348 7.89 -10.96 -15.55
C PRO A 348 7.09 -12.17 -16.08
N PRO A 349 5.75 -12.23 -15.88
CA PRO A 349 4.92 -13.34 -16.34
C PRO A 349 5.03 -13.64 -17.83
N GLY A 350 5.23 -12.63 -18.68
CA GLY A 350 5.43 -12.74 -20.12
C GLY A 350 6.86 -13.07 -20.55
N GLY A 351 7.78 -13.27 -19.61
CA GLY A 351 9.21 -13.37 -19.88
C GLY A 351 9.85 -12.00 -20.13
N TRP A 352 11.13 -12.02 -20.52
CA TRP A 352 11.92 -10.80 -20.71
C TRP A 352 11.64 -10.14 -22.06
N PRO A 353 11.38 -8.81 -22.08
CA PRO A 353 11.24 -8.08 -23.34
C PRO A 353 12.59 -7.90 -24.05
N PRO A 354 12.59 -7.69 -25.40
CA PRO A 354 13.81 -7.44 -26.18
C PRO A 354 14.63 -6.23 -25.68
N LEU A 355 14.00 -5.26 -25.06
CA LEU A 355 14.65 -4.10 -24.44
C LEU A 355 15.71 -4.50 -23.41
N ARG A 356 15.52 -5.63 -22.71
CA ARG A 356 16.47 -6.13 -21.70
C ARG A 356 17.88 -6.24 -22.21
N ASP A 357 18.07 -6.90 -23.36
CA ASP A 357 19.38 -7.16 -23.89
C ASP A 357 20.10 -5.86 -24.30
N LYS A 358 19.36 -4.90 -24.86
CA LYS A 358 19.88 -3.58 -25.21
C LYS A 358 20.32 -2.78 -23.98
N VAL A 359 19.50 -2.77 -22.92
CA VAL A 359 19.80 -2.01 -21.67
C VAL A 359 20.93 -2.67 -20.90
N LEU A 360 21.01 -4.00 -20.91
CA LEU A 360 22.02 -4.76 -20.17
C LEU A 360 23.30 -5.04 -20.96
N GLU A 361 23.45 -4.51 -22.16
CA GLU A 361 24.68 -4.67 -22.94
C GLU A 361 25.92 -4.27 -22.12
N GLY A 362 26.83 -5.21 -21.91
CA GLY A 362 28.00 -5.02 -21.04
C GLY A 362 27.73 -5.01 -19.52
N ARG A 363 26.51 -5.29 -19.08
CA ARG A 363 26.13 -5.39 -17.66
C ARG A 363 25.81 -6.84 -17.28
N THR A 364 26.22 -7.26 -16.09
CA THR A 364 25.90 -8.61 -15.60
C THR A 364 24.42 -8.72 -15.24
N PRO A 365 23.70 -9.75 -15.71
CA PRO A 365 22.38 -10.05 -15.18
C PRO A 365 22.43 -10.21 -13.64
N GLY A 366 21.40 -9.71 -12.97
CA GLY A 366 21.22 -9.90 -11.54
C GLY A 366 20.24 -11.05 -11.28
N ASP A 367 20.01 -11.28 -10.01
CA ASP A 367 18.99 -12.20 -9.51
C ASP A 367 18.31 -11.55 -8.30
N VAL A 368 17.22 -12.11 -7.82
CA VAL A 368 16.59 -11.68 -6.56
C VAL A 368 17.62 -11.80 -5.45
N SER A 369 18.23 -10.69 -5.08
CA SER A 369 19.28 -10.65 -4.08
C SER A 369 18.72 -10.33 -2.70
N VAL A 370 18.88 -11.29 -1.80
CA VAL A 370 18.50 -11.13 -0.40
C VAL A 370 19.69 -10.63 0.40
N LYS A 371 19.55 -9.48 1.06
CA LYS A 371 20.59 -8.95 1.93
C LYS A 371 20.79 -9.85 3.14
N PRO A 372 22.03 -10.19 3.51
CA PRO A 372 22.30 -10.93 4.74
C PRO A 372 21.91 -10.11 5.96
N ILE A 373 21.43 -10.80 6.99
CA ILE A 373 21.10 -10.17 8.28
C ILE A 373 22.41 -10.01 9.06
N PRO A 374 22.72 -8.81 9.60
CA PRO A 374 23.84 -8.64 10.54
C PRO A 374 23.69 -9.56 11.78
N GLU A 375 24.78 -10.09 12.29
CA GLU A 375 24.73 -11.07 13.42
C GLU A 375 24.06 -10.48 14.68
N GLU A 376 24.28 -9.20 14.95
CA GLU A 376 23.62 -8.48 16.05
C GLU A 376 22.09 -8.44 15.89
N GLU A 377 21.61 -8.24 14.67
CA GLU A 377 20.17 -8.19 14.40
C GLU A 377 19.52 -9.58 14.44
N LYS A 378 20.26 -10.65 14.16
CA LYS A 378 19.73 -12.02 14.32
C LYS A 378 19.37 -12.32 15.78
N ALA A 379 20.20 -11.89 16.73
CA ALA A 379 19.93 -12.05 18.15
C ALA A 379 18.67 -11.27 18.57
N HIS A 380 18.52 -10.03 18.09
CA HIS A 380 17.35 -9.19 18.38
C HIS A 380 16.06 -9.75 17.75
N LEU A 381 16.11 -10.25 16.52
CA LEU A 381 14.96 -10.91 15.87
C LEU A 381 14.48 -12.15 16.64
N ALA A 382 15.41 -12.90 17.24
CA ALA A 382 15.11 -14.07 18.04
C ALA A 382 14.76 -13.74 19.51
N SER A 383 14.86 -12.46 19.94
CA SER A 383 14.57 -12.03 21.29
C SER A 383 13.11 -12.33 21.68
N ALA A 384 12.90 -12.73 22.93
CA ALA A 384 11.56 -12.85 23.51
C ALA A 384 10.94 -11.47 23.80
N ASP A 385 11.77 -10.42 23.91
CA ASP A 385 11.31 -9.04 24.09
C ASP A 385 10.79 -8.46 22.77
N SER A 386 9.49 -8.15 22.73
CA SER A 386 8.86 -7.53 21.58
C SER A 386 9.45 -6.14 21.25
N SER A 387 9.91 -5.38 22.23
CA SER A 387 10.49 -4.05 22.00
C SER A 387 11.80 -4.15 21.21
N GLU A 388 12.69 -5.06 21.59
CA GLU A 388 13.94 -5.31 20.87
C GLU A 388 13.67 -5.83 19.45
N ARG A 389 12.74 -6.79 19.32
CA ARG A 389 12.36 -7.37 18.02
C ARG A 389 11.76 -6.32 17.08
N ARG A 390 10.84 -5.49 17.57
CA ARG A 390 10.20 -4.41 16.80
C ARG A 390 11.21 -3.37 16.35
N ALA A 391 12.14 -2.98 17.22
CA ALA A 391 13.22 -2.05 16.87
C ALA A 391 14.15 -2.63 15.79
N SER A 392 14.50 -3.92 15.90
CA SER A 392 15.28 -4.64 14.89
C SER A 392 14.55 -4.69 13.54
N LEU A 393 13.26 -5.04 13.55
CA LEU A 393 12.44 -5.04 12.34
C LEU A 393 12.38 -3.65 11.68
N ASN A 394 12.19 -2.59 12.46
CA ASN A 394 12.20 -1.21 11.94
C ASN A 394 13.55 -0.88 11.27
N ARG A 395 14.69 -1.24 11.90
CA ARG A 395 16.04 -1.00 11.33
C ARG A 395 16.28 -1.78 10.05
N LEU A 396 15.84 -3.04 9.99
CA LEU A 396 16.05 -3.89 8.83
C LEU A 396 15.16 -3.50 7.64
N LEU A 397 13.89 -3.19 7.92
CA LEU A 397 12.90 -2.89 6.89
C LEU A 397 13.03 -1.46 6.36
N PHE A 398 13.28 -0.48 7.22
CA PHE A 398 13.29 0.95 6.90
C PHE A 398 14.42 1.69 7.65
N PRO A 399 15.71 1.35 7.41
CA PRO A 399 16.83 1.86 8.20
C PRO A 399 16.89 3.39 8.24
N LYS A 400 16.78 4.06 7.09
CA LYS A 400 16.83 5.51 6.99
C LYS A 400 15.65 6.18 7.69
N GLN A 401 14.44 5.67 7.44
CA GLN A 401 13.20 6.24 8.02
C GLN A 401 13.16 6.07 9.52
N PHE A 402 13.66 4.94 10.02
CA PHE A 402 13.72 4.68 11.45
C PHE A 402 14.77 5.57 12.15
N GLU A 403 15.92 5.82 11.51
CA GLU A 403 16.91 6.76 12.02
C GLU A 403 16.35 8.19 12.08
N GLU A 404 15.73 8.68 11.00
CA GLU A 404 15.07 10.00 10.93
C GLU A 404 13.93 10.13 11.97
N PHE A 405 13.18 9.06 12.20
CA PHE A 405 12.14 9.00 13.22
C PHE A 405 12.72 9.11 14.63
N ASN A 406 13.79 8.38 14.95
CA ASN A 406 14.46 8.44 16.25
C ASN A 406 15.13 9.79 16.48
N GLU A 407 15.71 10.40 15.45
CA GLU A 407 16.30 11.75 15.55
C GLU A 407 15.21 12.80 15.81
N PHE A 408 14.08 12.70 15.11
CA PHE A 408 12.94 13.57 15.34
C PHE A 408 12.44 13.45 16.79
N ARG A 409 12.27 12.23 17.30
CA ARG A 409 11.86 12.01 18.69
C ARG A 409 12.85 12.52 19.72
N ARG A 410 14.14 12.41 19.46
CA ARG A 410 15.19 13.00 20.34
C ARG A 410 15.13 14.51 20.36
N THR A 411 14.80 15.15 19.23
CA THR A 411 14.79 16.61 19.08
C THR A 411 13.51 17.23 19.62
N TYR A 412 12.36 16.63 19.33
CA TYR A 412 11.04 17.23 19.58
C TYR A 412 10.21 16.48 20.64
N GLY A 413 10.68 15.35 21.13
CA GLY A 413 9.91 14.48 22.03
C GLY A 413 8.87 13.64 21.30
N ASN A 414 7.93 13.09 22.07
CA ASN A 414 6.83 12.26 21.53
C ASN A 414 5.67 13.14 21.08
N THR A 415 5.57 13.39 19.78
CA THR A 415 4.49 14.18 19.15
C THR A 415 3.16 13.42 19.01
N GLU A 416 3.11 12.13 19.29
CA GLU A 416 1.85 11.34 19.33
C GLU A 416 0.87 11.84 20.42
N ALA A 417 1.36 12.64 21.37
CA ALA A 417 0.53 13.30 22.36
C ALA A 417 -0.30 14.47 21.80
N LEU A 418 0.03 14.96 20.59
CA LEU A 418 -0.70 16.03 19.91
C LEU A 418 -1.89 15.45 19.15
N THR A 419 -2.96 16.23 19.01
CA THR A 419 -4.02 15.88 18.08
C THR A 419 -3.54 16.01 16.64
N ASP A 420 -4.13 15.26 15.70
CA ASP A 420 -3.81 15.32 14.28
C ASP A 420 -3.86 16.75 13.74
N THR A 421 -4.84 17.55 14.17
CA THR A 421 -4.96 18.97 13.76
C THR A 421 -3.75 19.78 14.19
N VAL A 422 -3.34 19.65 15.45
CA VAL A 422 -2.16 20.38 15.97
C VAL A 422 -0.87 19.90 15.30
N PHE A 423 -0.73 18.60 15.10
CA PHE A 423 0.46 18.04 14.44
C PHE A 423 0.60 18.51 12.98
N LEU A 424 -0.52 18.52 12.23
CA LEU A 424 -0.50 18.82 10.79
C LEU A 424 -0.53 20.32 10.48
N TYR A 425 -1.19 21.13 11.30
CA TYR A 425 -1.47 22.53 11.01
C TYR A 425 -0.85 23.51 12.02
N GLY A 426 -0.34 22.99 13.14
CA GLY A 426 0.20 23.82 14.21
C GLY A 426 -0.88 24.34 15.17
N LEU A 427 -0.45 25.19 16.09
CA LEU A 427 -1.31 25.86 17.06
C LEU A 427 -1.86 27.17 16.47
N GLU A 428 -3.13 27.46 16.74
CA GLU A 428 -3.76 28.75 16.42
C GLU A 428 -3.69 29.67 17.63
N GLU A 429 -3.38 30.97 17.40
CA GLU A 429 -3.33 31.98 18.46
C GLU A 429 -4.69 32.10 19.18
N GLY A 430 -4.63 32.10 20.49
CA GLY A 430 -5.80 32.25 21.37
C GLY A 430 -6.56 30.97 21.67
N ASN A 431 -6.30 29.86 20.94
CA ASN A 431 -6.93 28.57 21.17
C ASN A 431 -6.24 27.78 22.28
N GLU A 432 -7.03 27.11 23.13
CA GLU A 432 -6.54 26.23 24.17
C GLU A 432 -6.56 24.77 23.67
N TYR A 433 -5.46 24.06 23.94
CA TYR A 433 -5.26 22.67 23.59
C TYR A 433 -4.96 21.86 24.84
N ILE A 434 -5.63 20.73 24.99
CA ILE A 434 -5.34 19.77 26.05
C ILE A 434 -4.38 18.73 25.48
N VAL A 435 -3.20 18.61 26.07
CA VAL A 435 -2.18 17.65 25.67
C VAL A 435 -2.02 16.62 26.78
N HIS A 436 -2.19 15.37 26.44
CA HIS A 436 -1.94 14.22 27.33
C HIS A 436 -0.58 13.62 26.96
N TYR A 437 0.33 13.55 27.92
CA TYR A 437 1.66 13.02 27.67
C TYR A 437 2.15 12.14 28.82
N PHE A 438 3.04 11.25 28.51
CA PHE A 438 3.74 10.41 29.48
C PHE A 438 5.11 11.01 29.76
N PRO A 439 5.39 11.49 30.99
CA PRO A 439 6.74 11.87 31.38
C PRO A 439 7.65 10.64 31.27
N ASP A 440 8.89 10.85 30.90
CA ASP A 440 9.93 9.82 30.86
C ASP A 440 9.68 8.64 29.91
N GLY A 441 8.75 8.76 28.96
CA GLY A 441 8.45 7.71 28.00
C GLY A 441 7.72 6.50 28.58
N SER A 442 7.14 6.62 29.79
CA SER A 442 6.26 5.60 30.36
C SER A 442 5.03 5.39 29.48
N ASN A 443 4.58 4.15 29.40
CA ASN A 443 3.29 3.80 28.78
C ASN A 443 2.22 3.44 29.82
N ASP A 444 2.51 3.64 31.12
CA ASP A 444 1.54 3.37 32.18
C ASP A 444 0.53 4.50 32.23
N ARG A 445 -0.76 4.17 32.07
CA ARG A 445 -1.87 5.15 32.18
C ARG A 445 -1.91 5.88 33.53
N ALA A 446 -1.33 5.29 34.59
CA ALA A 446 -1.20 5.94 35.88
C ALA A 446 -0.24 7.15 35.86
N ASP A 447 0.69 7.17 34.91
CA ASP A 447 1.68 8.24 34.74
C ASP A 447 1.23 9.31 33.75
N LEU A 448 0.04 9.17 33.15
CA LEU A 448 -0.50 10.12 32.17
C LEU A 448 -0.68 11.50 32.81
N LYS A 449 0.04 12.49 32.30
CA LYS A 449 -0.12 13.89 32.70
C LYS A 449 -0.87 14.68 31.64
N THR A 450 -1.60 15.68 32.10
CA THR A 450 -2.38 16.57 31.24
C THR A 450 -1.88 17.99 31.44
N ILE A 451 -1.60 18.68 30.33
CA ILE A 451 -1.33 20.12 30.33
C ILE A 451 -2.36 20.82 29.44
N THR A 452 -2.72 22.04 29.83
CA THR A 452 -3.43 22.98 28.96
C THR A 452 -2.40 23.92 28.35
N LEU A 453 -2.33 23.92 27.02
CA LEU A 453 -1.41 24.76 26.25
C LEU A 453 -2.21 25.75 25.41
N ARG A 454 -1.84 27.04 25.48
CA ARG A 454 -2.39 28.08 24.60
C ARG A 454 -1.24 28.86 23.98
N LEU A 455 -1.32 29.05 22.67
CA LEU A 455 -0.43 29.97 21.97
C LEU A 455 -1.01 31.38 22.08
N ASP A 456 -0.34 32.25 22.82
CA ASP A 456 -0.83 33.62 23.05
C ASP A 456 -0.38 34.59 21.97
N ALA A 457 0.86 34.47 21.44
CA ALA A 457 1.35 35.33 20.37
C ALA A 457 2.56 34.73 19.63
N ILE A 458 2.69 35.07 18.37
CA ILE A 458 3.90 34.88 17.56
C ILE A 458 4.41 36.29 17.13
N GLY A 459 5.59 36.67 17.61
CA GLY A 459 6.22 37.94 17.26
C GLY A 459 6.74 38.00 15.82
N GLU A 460 7.05 39.21 15.37
CA GLU A 460 7.73 39.40 14.09
C GLU A 460 9.15 38.82 14.11
N PRO A 461 9.70 38.40 12.98
CA PRO A 461 11.07 37.89 12.91
C PRO A 461 12.08 39.00 13.20
N ASP A 462 13.10 38.68 14.01
CA ASP A 462 14.25 39.56 14.24
C ASP A 462 15.22 39.54 13.03
N GLU A 463 16.33 40.29 13.15
CA GLU A 463 17.37 40.38 12.10
C GLU A 463 18.00 39.00 11.73
N LYS A 464 17.86 37.99 12.60
CA LYS A 464 18.34 36.62 12.39
C LYS A 464 17.23 35.67 11.90
N GLY A 465 16.01 36.18 11.69
CA GLY A 465 14.83 35.39 11.30
C GLY A 465 14.18 34.63 12.46
N LEU A 466 14.58 34.90 13.72
CA LEU A 466 13.99 34.28 14.91
C LEU A 466 12.73 35.06 15.33
N ARG A 467 11.72 34.33 15.82
CA ARG A 467 10.48 34.89 16.35
C ARG A 467 10.33 34.55 17.83
N ASN A 468 9.84 35.51 18.60
CA ASN A 468 9.39 35.25 19.95
C ASN A 468 8.04 34.59 19.90
N VAL A 469 7.89 33.43 20.58
CA VAL A 469 6.63 32.72 20.69
C VAL A 469 6.25 32.70 22.17
N VAL A 470 5.04 33.16 22.47
CA VAL A 470 4.52 33.25 23.84
C VAL A 470 3.49 32.16 24.04
N PHE A 471 3.73 31.29 25.01
CA PHE A 471 2.83 30.24 25.41
C PHE A 471 2.30 30.47 26.83
N ASN A 472 1.04 30.11 27.02
CA ASN A 472 0.45 29.90 28.33
C ASN A 472 0.34 28.39 28.59
N VAL A 473 0.98 27.94 29.66
CA VAL A 473 0.96 26.51 30.06
C VAL A 473 0.33 26.42 31.44
N ASN A 474 -0.83 25.78 31.54
CA ASN A 474 -1.61 25.65 32.78
C ASN A 474 -1.89 27.02 33.46
N GLY A 475 -2.13 28.08 32.69
CA GLY A 475 -2.37 29.42 33.20
C GLY A 475 -1.11 30.23 33.52
N GLN A 476 0.11 29.73 33.23
CA GLN A 476 1.39 30.45 33.41
C GLN A 476 2.00 30.77 32.05
N ILE A 477 2.49 32.02 31.91
CA ILE A 477 3.14 32.52 30.68
C ILE A 477 4.65 32.36 30.81
#